data_df6eaf96da992198fe3249197f319f63
#
_entry.id   df6eaf96da992198fe3249197f319f63
#
_cell.length_a   1.000
_cell.length_b   1.000
_cell.length_c   1.000
_cell.angle_alpha   90.00
_cell.angle_beta   90.00
_cell.angle_gamma   90.00
#
_symmetry.space_group_name_H-M   'P 1'
#
loop_
_entity.id
_entity.type
_entity.pdbx_description
1 polymer ?
#
loop_
_entity_poly.entity_id
_entity_poly.type
_entity_poly.pdbx_seq_one_letter_code
_entity_poly.pdbx_strand_id
1 'polypeptide(L)'
;RSLVGSEMCIRDRYNVVHYGVSQESEAIDYDALEKLAMEVKPNMITAGASAYSRTIDFERMAKIARACGAYLFVDMAHIAGLVAGGQHPNPVPHADFVASTTHKSLRGPRGGFIICKEEYAKKIDAAVFPGMQGGPLMHVIAAKAACFGEALKPEFKDYAVQVVKNARAMSKKMTELGFRIVSNGTDNHVFMVDLRNKGINGADAQEALDRVGITVNKNAIPFDTGSPMKPSGIRIGTPAVTTRGMKEKDVEQVAEFIARALALHVGEQVCPNPEGFNQLKKEVSAFNRNFRLPH
;
A
#
# COMPACT_ATOMS: atom_id res chain seq x y z
N ARG A 1 12.42 1.95 -15.24
CA ARG A 1 12.78 1.38 -13.93
C ARG A 1 13.71 2.33 -13.22
N SER A 2 13.19 3.11 -12.27
CA SER A 2 14.01 3.85 -11.33
C SER A 2 14.47 2.85 -10.26
N LEU A 3 15.62 2.24 -10.42
CA LEU A 3 16.24 1.42 -9.39
C LEU A 3 17.00 2.34 -8.45
N VAL A 4 16.51 2.48 -7.25
CA VAL A 4 17.26 3.09 -6.15
C VAL A 4 18.32 2.09 -5.70
N GLY A 5 19.47 2.54 -5.25
CA GLY A 5 20.69 1.73 -5.04
C GLY A 5 20.53 0.39 -4.30
N SER A 6 19.53 0.25 -3.40
CA SER A 6 19.22 -1.02 -2.71
C SER A 6 18.73 -2.11 -3.67
N GLU A 7 17.93 -1.78 -4.67
CA GLU A 7 17.42 -2.75 -5.65
C GLU A 7 18.51 -3.22 -6.61
N MET A 8 19.47 -2.37 -6.94
CA MET A 8 20.65 -2.76 -7.72
C MET A 8 21.49 -3.80 -6.97
N CYS A 9 21.74 -3.58 -5.67
CA CYS A 9 22.50 -4.53 -4.83
C CYS A 9 21.77 -5.89 -4.71
N ILE A 10 20.45 -5.91 -4.63
CA ILE A 10 19.65 -7.15 -4.59
C ILE A 10 19.78 -7.88 -5.93
N ARG A 11 19.60 -7.20 -7.05
CA ARG A 11 19.69 -7.79 -8.39
C ARG A 11 21.06 -8.38 -8.69
N ASP A 12 22.12 -7.75 -8.22
CA ASP A 12 23.50 -8.21 -8.47
C ASP A 12 23.87 -9.43 -7.60
N ARG A 13 23.17 -9.62 -6.46
CA ARG A 13 23.43 -10.75 -5.54
C ARG A 13 22.49 -11.93 -5.70
N TYR A 14 21.28 -11.70 -6.22
CA TYR A 14 20.24 -12.71 -6.28
C TYR A 14 19.70 -12.86 -7.69
N ASN A 15 19.44 -14.09 -8.09
CA ASN A 15 18.69 -14.38 -9.31
C ASN A 15 17.18 -14.22 -9.03
N VAL A 16 16.64 -13.05 -9.35
CA VAL A 16 15.24 -12.69 -9.05
C VAL A 16 14.34 -13.13 -10.21
N VAL A 17 13.36 -13.98 -9.91
CA VAL A 17 12.29 -14.36 -10.82
C VAL A 17 10.98 -13.77 -10.30
N HIS A 18 10.24 -13.10 -11.17
CA HIS A 18 9.01 -12.40 -10.79
C HIS A 18 7.79 -13.27 -11.05
N TYR A 19 6.88 -13.33 -10.08
CA TYR A 19 5.51 -13.75 -10.30
C TYR A 19 4.61 -12.51 -10.36
N GLY A 20 3.41 -12.65 -10.91
CA GLY A 20 2.52 -11.52 -11.17
C GLY A 20 1.09 -11.79 -10.78
N VAL A 21 0.22 -10.95 -11.32
CA VAL A 21 -1.24 -11.07 -11.24
C VAL A 21 -1.80 -11.61 -12.55
N SER A 22 -2.98 -12.24 -12.51
CA SER A 22 -3.66 -12.64 -13.72
C SER A 22 -4.15 -11.41 -14.51
N GLN A 23 -4.23 -11.54 -15.83
CA GLN A 23 -4.69 -10.45 -16.69
C GLN A 23 -6.20 -10.19 -16.53
N GLU A 24 -6.95 -11.23 -16.21
CA GLU A 24 -8.40 -11.15 -16.07
C GLU A 24 -8.84 -10.53 -14.74
N SER A 25 -8.30 -11.03 -13.62
CA SER A 25 -8.71 -10.62 -12.28
C SER A 25 -7.87 -9.50 -11.70
N GLU A 26 -6.67 -9.26 -12.23
CA GLU A 26 -5.62 -8.39 -11.66
C GLU A 26 -5.28 -8.76 -10.20
N ALA A 27 -5.53 -10.01 -9.82
CA ALA A 27 -5.17 -10.60 -8.54
C ALA A 27 -4.05 -11.64 -8.73
N ILE A 28 -3.34 -11.94 -7.63
CA ILE A 28 -2.26 -12.92 -7.63
C ILE A 28 -2.78 -14.27 -8.17
N ASP A 29 -2.11 -14.78 -9.19
CA ASP A 29 -2.38 -16.11 -9.75
C ASP A 29 -1.53 -17.14 -8.99
N TYR A 30 -2.14 -17.76 -7.99
CA TYR A 30 -1.45 -18.74 -7.15
C TYR A 30 -1.13 -20.05 -7.89
N ASP A 31 -1.89 -20.43 -8.91
CA ASP A 31 -1.62 -21.62 -9.70
C ASP A 31 -0.40 -21.40 -10.61
N ALA A 32 -0.32 -20.21 -11.23
CA ALA A 32 0.85 -19.81 -11.99
C ALA A 32 2.09 -19.66 -11.08
N LEU A 33 1.92 -19.10 -9.87
CA LEU A 33 3.00 -19.03 -8.89
C LEU A 33 3.50 -20.40 -8.48
N GLU A 34 2.62 -21.36 -8.21
CA GLU A 34 2.98 -22.73 -7.84
C GLU A 34 3.78 -23.42 -8.95
N LYS A 35 3.28 -23.35 -10.18
CA LYS A 35 3.97 -23.88 -11.35
C LYS A 35 5.37 -23.30 -11.51
N LEU A 36 5.49 -21.97 -11.42
CA LEU A 36 6.76 -21.26 -11.53
C LEU A 36 7.72 -21.65 -10.40
N ALA A 37 7.23 -21.75 -9.16
CA ALA A 37 8.04 -22.12 -8.00
C ALA A 37 8.58 -23.55 -8.11
N MET A 38 7.79 -24.48 -8.62
CA MET A 38 8.23 -25.87 -8.86
C MET A 38 9.25 -25.99 -9.98
N GLU A 39 9.19 -25.13 -10.99
CA GLU A 39 10.15 -25.06 -12.08
C GLU A 39 11.48 -24.45 -11.64
N VAL A 40 11.40 -23.27 -11.00
CA VAL A 40 12.58 -22.45 -10.62
C VAL A 40 13.26 -22.98 -9.37
N LYS A 41 12.49 -23.58 -8.43
CA LYS A 41 12.96 -24.04 -7.10
C LYS A 41 13.74 -22.96 -6.37
N PRO A 42 13.11 -21.81 -6.08
CA PRO A 42 13.80 -20.68 -5.42
C PRO A 42 14.20 -21.05 -4.00
N ASN A 43 15.22 -20.40 -3.45
CA ASN A 43 15.56 -20.52 -2.03
C ASN A 43 14.57 -19.75 -1.13
N MET A 44 13.90 -18.73 -1.68
CA MET A 44 12.97 -17.88 -0.94
C MET A 44 11.87 -17.37 -1.88
N ILE A 45 10.63 -17.42 -1.41
CA ILE A 45 9.49 -16.72 -2.01
C ILE A 45 9.19 -15.51 -1.16
N THR A 46 9.09 -14.33 -1.78
CA THR A 46 8.72 -13.09 -1.08
C THR A 46 7.29 -12.73 -1.38
N ALA A 47 6.53 -12.35 -0.35
CA ALA A 47 5.16 -11.88 -0.45
C ALA A 47 5.01 -10.51 0.20
N GLY A 48 4.04 -9.73 -0.25
CA GLY A 48 3.77 -8.37 0.23
C GLY A 48 3.81 -7.38 -0.91
N ALA A 49 3.04 -6.31 -0.76
CA ALA A 49 2.94 -5.30 -1.78
C ALA A 49 2.54 -3.94 -1.21
N SER A 50 2.98 -2.87 -1.85
CA SER A 50 2.62 -1.49 -1.51
C SER A 50 1.40 -0.97 -2.27
N ALA A 51 0.96 -1.68 -3.31
CA ALA A 51 -0.09 -1.26 -4.23
C ALA A 51 -1.00 -2.43 -4.66
N TYR A 52 -1.26 -3.37 -3.77
CA TYR A 52 -2.13 -4.51 -4.03
C TYR A 52 -3.41 -4.38 -3.21
N SER A 53 -4.55 -4.37 -3.89
CA SER A 53 -5.85 -4.04 -3.29
C SER A 53 -6.59 -5.26 -2.73
N ARG A 54 -6.12 -6.48 -3.00
CA ARG A 54 -6.82 -7.69 -2.60
C ARG A 54 -6.14 -8.39 -1.41
N THR A 55 -6.85 -9.30 -0.81
CA THR A 55 -6.31 -10.14 0.26
C THR A 55 -5.22 -11.07 -0.27
N ILE A 56 -4.14 -11.22 0.48
CA ILE A 56 -3.07 -12.17 0.18
C ILE A 56 -3.31 -13.45 1.00
N ASP A 57 -3.35 -14.59 0.32
CA ASP A 57 -3.46 -15.91 0.95
C ASP A 57 -2.07 -16.44 1.36
N PHE A 58 -1.67 -16.09 2.57
CA PHE A 58 -0.38 -16.49 3.12
C PHE A 58 -0.29 -18.00 3.39
N GLU A 59 -1.42 -18.66 3.68
CA GLU A 59 -1.44 -20.11 3.87
C GLU A 59 -1.11 -20.83 2.57
N ARG A 60 -1.73 -20.42 1.45
CA ARG A 60 -1.45 -20.98 0.14
C ARG A 60 -0.01 -20.70 -0.29
N MET A 61 0.50 -19.48 -0.08
CA MET A 61 1.90 -19.16 -0.36
C MET A 61 2.86 -20.02 0.45
N ALA A 62 2.56 -20.28 1.72
CA ALA A 62 3.38 -21.15 2.55
C ALA A 62 3.39 -22.62 2.06
N LYS A 63 2.23 -23.12 1.60
CA LYS A 63 2.15 -24.47 0.98
C LYS A 63 3.04 -24.56 -0.25
N ILE A 64 2.98 -23.55 -1.13
CA ILE A 64 3.82 -23.47 -2.32
C ILE A 64 5.31 -23.42 -1.95
N ALA A 65 5.69 -22.56 -1.00
CA ALA A 65 7.08 -22.45 -0.57
C ALA A 65 7.61 -23.78 -0.01
N ARG A 66 6.85 -24.46 0.83
CA ARG A 66 7.24 -25.78 1.37
C ARG A 66 7.35 -26.84 0.28
N ALA A 67 6.45 -26.84 -0.70
CA ALA A 67 6.45 -27.82 -1.79
C ALA A 67 7.73 -27.75 -2.65
N CYS A 68 8.30 -26.55 -2.82
CA CYS A 68 9.56 -26.38 -3.56
C CYS A 68 10.81 -26.25 -2.67
N GLY A 69 10.68 -26.36 -1.32
CA GLY A 69 11.80 -26.28 -0.37
C GLY A 69 12.28 -24.85 -0.10
N ALA A 70 11.46 -23.85 -0.41
CA ALA A 70 11.78 -22.43 -0.23
C ALA A 70 11.36 -21.91 1.16
N TYR A 71 12.05 -20.86 1.66
CA TYR A 71 11.56 -20.03 2.74
C TYR A 71 10.44 -19.10 2.23
N LEU A 72 9.46 -18.81 3.09
CA LEU A 72 8.49 -17.74 2.85
C LEU A 72 8.87 -16.50 3.66
N PHE A 73 9.18 -15.42 2.98
CA PHE A 73 9.38 -14.09 3.54
C PHE A 73 8.17 -13.21 3.22
N VAL A 74 7.59 -12.57 4.23
CA VAL A 74 6.45 -11.66 4.03
C VAL A 74 6.81 -10.26 4.51
N ASP A 75 6.71 -9.28 3.61
CA ASP A 75 6.69 -7.86 4.00
C ASP A 75 5.24 -7.41 4.16
N MET A 76 4.81 -7.28 5.43
CA MET A 76 3.45 -6.84 5.76
C MET A 76 3.37 -5.33 6.03
N ALA A 77 4.39 -4.55 5.73
CA ALA A 77 4.49 -3.15 6.12
C ALA A 77 3.24 -2.31 5.80
N HIS A 78 2.65 -2.49 4.62
CA HIS A 78 1.44 -1.78 4.22
C HIS A 78 0.19 -2.22 4.98
N ILE A 79 0.07 -3.49 5.27
CA ILE A 79 -1.12 -4.10 5.88
C ILE A 79 -0.97 -4.38 7.38
N ALA A 80 0.18 -4.09 7.99
CA ALA A 80 0.48 -4.43 9.38
C ALA A 80 -0.58 -3.93 10.37
N GLY A 81 -1.11 -2.72 10.19
CA GLY A 81 -2.20 -2.21 11.01
C GLY A 81 -3.52 -2.95 10.80
N LEU A 82 -3.77 -3.45 9.59
CA LEU A 82 -4.95 -4.26 9.31
C LEU A 82 -4.82 -5.67 9.90
N VAL A 83 -3.62 -6.25 9.86
CA VAL A 83 -3.32 -7.53 10.52
C VAL A 83 -3.51 -7.40 12.03
N ALA A 84 -2.94 -6.37 12.66
CA ALA A 84 -3.10 -6.10 14.08
C ALA A 84 -4.57 -5.85 14.48
N GLY A 85 -5.33 -5.16 13.63
CA GLY A 85 -6.77 -4.90 13.81
C GLY A 85 -7.70 -6.03 13.36
N GLY A 86 -7.16 -7.16 12.89
CA GLY A 86 -7.96 -8.33 12.46
C GLY A 86 -8.72 -8.14 11.14
N GLN A 87 -8.30 -7.22 10.29
CA GLN A 87 -8.93 -6.90 9.00
C GLN A 87 -8.17 -7.47 7.79
N HIS A 88 -7.08 -8.18 8.02
CA HIS A 88 -6.33 -8.91 7.00
C HIS A 88 -5.75 -10.19 7.62
N PRO A 89 -5.64 -11.32 6.87
CA PRO A 89 -4.99 -12.53 7.36
C PRO A 89 -3.61 -12.25 7.93
N ASN A 90 -3.29 -12.95 9.02
CA ASN A 90 -2.00 -12.83 9.70
C ASN A 90 -0.94 -13.71 9.03
N PRO A 91 0.16 -13.17 8.49
CA PRO A 91 1.23 -13.96 7.89
C PRO A 91 2.09 -14.73 8.89
N VAL A 92 2.14 -14.30 10.16
CA VAL A 92 3.08 -14.82 11.16
C VAL A 92 3.00 -16.35 11.34
N PRO A 93 1.83 -17.00 11.40
CA PRO A 93 1.76 -18.45 11.53
C PRO A 93 2.27 -19.22 10.31
N HIS A 94 2.34 -18.58 9.15
CA HIS A 94 2.61 -19.21 7.86
C HIS A 94 4.03 -18.97 7.35
N ALA A 95 4.60 -17.79 7.62
CA ALA A 95 5.89 -17.37 7.10
C ALA A 95 7.06 -17.78 8.01
N ASP A 96 8.25 -17.91 7.43
CA ASP A 96 9.50 -18.10 8.16
C ASP A 96 10.03 -16.77 8.69
N PHE A 97 9.85 -15.70 7.89
CA PHE A 97 10.25 -14.34 8.24
C PHE A 97 9.13 -13.37 7.87
N VAL A 98 8.83 -12.44 8.77
CA VAL A 98 7.86 -11.37 8.54
C VAL A 98 8.51 -10.03 8.86
N ALA A 99 8.68 -9.18 7.86
CA ALA A 99 9.15 -7.82 8.04
C ALA A 99 7.98 -6.83 8.06
N SER A 100 8.15 -5.74 8.77
CA SER A 100 7.21 -4.63 8.75
C SER A 100 7.86 -3.30 9.04
N THR A 101 7.15 -2.23 8.72
CA THR A 101 7.40 -0.87 9.22
C THR A 101 6.39 -0.51 10.30
N THR A 102 6.77 0.40 11.20
CA THR A 102 5.87 0.92 12.24
C THR A 102 5.10 2.17 11.80
N HIS A 103 5.57 2.90 10.80
CA HIS A 103 5.09 4.25 10.42
C HIS A 103 4.03 4.30 9.32
N LYS A 104 3.43 3.17 8.93
CA LYS A 104 2.34 3.11 7.94
C LYS A 104 1.00 2.89 8.64
N SER A 105 0.24 1.86 8.29
CA SER A 105 -1.07 1.58 8.88
C SER A 105 -1.05 1.31 10.39
N LEU A 106 0.11 0.96 10.98
CA LEU A 106 0.30 0.87 12.43
C LEU A 106 0.32 2.22 13.15
N ARG A 107 0.51 3.35 12.45
CA ARG A 107 0.53 4.71 13.00
C ARG A 107 1.65 5.00 14.01
N GLY A 108 2.77 4.30 13.92
CA GLY A 108 3.90 4.45 14.84
C GLY A 108 5.03 5.33 14.28
N PRO A 109 6.19 5.35 14.97
CA PRO A 109 7.36 6.11 14.54
C PRO A 109 8.00 5.49 13.30
N ARG A 110 8.86 6.26 12.63
CA ARG A 110 9.69 5.71 11.55
C ARG A 110 10.62 4.64 12.08
N GLY A 111 10.49 3.45 11.55
CA GLY A 111 11.27 2.29 11.92
C GLY A 111 10.70 1.02 11.32
N GLY A 112 11.38 -0.08 11.55
CA GLY A 112 10.96 -1.42 11.14
C GLY A 112 11.18 -2.44 12.25
N PHE A 113 10.65 -3.63 12.03
CA PHE A 113 10.88 -4.80 12.85
C PHE A 113 10.79 -6.06 11.99
N ILE A 114 11.40 -7.13 12.48
CA ILE A 114 11.35 -8.46 11.88
C ILE A 114 10.83 -9.43 12.96
N ILE A 115 9.90 -10.29 12.57
CA ILE A 115 9.42 -11.43 13.33
C ILE A 115 9.90 -12.67 12.59
N CYS A 116 10.45 -13.64 13.29
CA CYS A 116 10.88 -14.91 12.71
C CYS A 116 10.64 -16.06 13.68
N LYS A 117 10.76 -17.29 13.18
CA LYS A 117 10.79 -18.47 14.04
C LYS A 117 12.03 -18.43 14.96
N GLU A 118 11.90 -19.00 16.16
CA GLU A 118 12.95 -18.99 17.20
C GLU A 118 14.30 -19.52 16.68
N GLU A 119 14.27 -20.56 15.86
CA GLU A 119 15.48 -21.17 15.26
C GLU A 119 16.33 -20.19 14.44
N TYR A 120 15.74 -19.11 13.93
CA TYR A 120 16.44 -18.08 13.13
C TYR A 120 16.79 -16.82 13.93
N ALA A 121 16.26 -16.66 15.16
CA ALA A 121 16.36 -15.43 15.94
C ALA A 121 17.81 -14.94 16.08
N LYS A 122 18.73 -15.82 16.55
CA LYS A 122 20.14 -15.46 16.72
C LYS A 122 20.83 -14.99 15.44
N LYS A 123 20.49 -15.60 14.28
CA LYS A 123 21.06 -15.21 12.98
C LYS A 123 20.52 -13.86 12.52
N ILE A 124 19.22 -13.62 12.72
CA ILE A 124 18.58 -12.35 12.38
C ILE A 124 19.12 -11.23 13.28
N ASP A 125 19.21 -11.45 14.59
CA ASP A 125 19.77 -10.47 15.52
C ASP A 125 21.20 -10.09 15.16
N ALA A 126 22.08 -11.06 14.89
CA ALA A 126 23.44 -10.81 14.45
C ALA A 126 23.53 -10.09 13.09
N ALA A 127 22.62 -10.38 12.17
CA ALA A 127 22.56 -9.71 10.89
C ALA A 127 22.09 -8.24 11.03
N VAL A 128 21.17 -7.97 11.96
CA VAL A 128 20.72 -6.61 12.26
C VAL A 128 21.82 -5.85 13.02
N PHE A 129 22.33 -6.40 14.12
CA PHE A 129 23.38 -5.79 14.92
C PHE A 129 24.40 -6.85 15.37
N PRO A 130 25.70 -6.65 15.06
CA PRO A 130 26.30 -5.49 14.41
C PRO A 130 26.39 -5.57 12.88
N GLY A 131 25.71 -6.55 12.25
CA GLY A 131 25.89 -6.84 10.82
C GLY A 131 25.55 -5.66 9.88
N MET A 132 24.39 -5.06 10.06
CA MET A 132 23.89 -3.99 9.19
C MET A 132 23.74 -2.64 9.88
N GLN A 133 23.51 -2.62 11.20
CA GLN A 133 23.18 -1.44 11.99
C GLN A 133 24.10 -1.29 13.19
N GLY A 134 24.11 -0.10 13.78
CA GLY A 134 24.77 0.22 15.05
C GLY A 134 23.77 0.40 16.18
N GLY A 135 24.15 1.24 17.18
CA GLY A 135 23.28 1.53 18.32
C GLY A 135 21.94 2.13 17.90
N PRO A 136 20.82 1.60 18.41
CA PRO A 136 19.49 2.08 18.03
C PRO A 136 19.13 3.40 18.69
N LEU A 137 18.22 4.17 18.07
CA LEU A 137 17.64 5.37 18.64
C LEU A 137 16.61 5.00 19.72
N MET A 138 16.96 5.18 21.00
CA MET A 138 16.12 4.74 22.12
C MET A 138 14.75 5.42 22.17
N HIS A 139 14.65 6.68 21.79
CA HIS A 139 13.35 7.36 21.67
C HIS A 139 12.44 6.73 20.61
N VAL A 140 13.00 6.18 19.51
CA VAL A 140 12.24 5.43 18.52
C VAL A 140 11.77 4.09 19.09
N ILE A 141 12.60 3.40 19.90
CA ILE A 141 12.20 2.16 20.57
C ILE A 141 11.06 2.41 21.55
N ALA A 142 11.15 3.47 22.36
CA ALA A 142 10.07 3.87 23.27
C ALA A 142 8.78 4.21 22.51
N ALA A 143 8.89 4.93 21.40
CA ALA A 143 7.75 5.25 20.54
C ALA A 143 7.14 4.00 19.87
N LYS A 144 7.95 2.99 19.49
CA LYS A 144 7.45 1.70 19.02
C LYS A 144 6.65 0.97 20.11
N ALA A 145 7.15 0.96 21.35
CA ALA A 145 6.45 0.34 22.48
C ALA A 145 5.08 1.00 22.71
N ALA A 146 5.01 2.33 22.70
CA ALA A 146 3.75 3.06 22.79
C ALA A 146 2.80 2.71 21.63
N CYS A 147 3.30 2.69 20.39
CA CYS A 147 2.54 2.30 19.20
C CYS A 147 1.94 0.90 19.32
N PHE A 148 2.74 -0.09 19.76
CA PHE A 148 2.25 -1.46 19.95
C PHE A 148 1.23 -1.54 21.09
N GLY A 149 1.45 -0.78 22.18
CA GLY A 149 0.49 -0.67 23.27
C GLY A 149 -0.86 -0.08 22.80
N GLU A 150 -0.84 0.90 21.89
CA GLU A 150 -2.06 1.43 21.27
C GLU A 150 -2.71 0.41 20.33
N ALA A 151 -1.93 -0.34 19.55
CA ALA A 151 -2.44 -1.34 18.62
C ALA A 151 -3.12 -2.53 19.32
N LEU A 152 -2.85 -2.77 20.60
CA LEU A 152 -3.51 -3.79 21.42
C LEU A 152 -4.90 -3.35 21.94
N LYS A 153 -5.23 -2.06 21.88
CA LYS A 153 -6.50 -1.53 22.39
C LYS A 153 -7.66 -1.82 21.43
N PRO A 154 -8.89 -1.95 21.96
CA PRO A 154 -10.10 -2.14 21.13
C PRO A 154 -10.31 -1.04 20.09
N GLU A 155 -10.00 0.21 20.42
CA GLU A 155 -10.16 1.37 19.53
C GLU A 155 -9.29 1.26 18.26
N PHE A 156 -8.19 0.52 18.33
CA PHE A 156 -7.37 0.26 17.15
C PHE A 156 -8.05 -0.71 16.18
N LYS A 157 -8.82 -1.68 16.70
CA LYS A 157 -9.64 -2.57 15.86
C LYS A 157 -10.73 -1.78 15.15
N ASP A 158 -11.40 -0.86 15.86
CA ASP A 158 -12.42 0.01 15.27
C ASP A 158 -11.84 0.90 14.17
N TYR A 159 -10.64 1.43 14.40
CA TYR A 159 -9.90 2.17 13.37
C TYR A 159 -9.62 1.29 12.13
N ALA A 160 -9.11 0.07 12.30
CA ALA A 160 -8.80 -0.82 11.18
C ALA A 160 -10.06 -1.18 10.38
N VAL A 161 -11.18 -1.45 11.06
CA VAL A 161 -12.50 -1.66 10.42
C VAL A 161 -12.91 -0.44 9.61
N GLN A 162 -12.81 0.77 10.20
CA GLN A 162 -13.21 2.00 9.51
C GLN A 162 -12.31 2.30 8.31
N VAL A 163 -11.01 2.00 8.38
CA VAL A 163 -10.08 2.15 7.24
C VAL A 163 -10.56 1.35 6.04
N VAL A 164 -10.94 0.08 6.24
CA VAL A 164 -11.41 -0.79 5.14
C VAL A 164 -12.77 -0.33 4.62
N LYS A 165 -13.70 0.08 5.52
CA LYS A 165 -15.01 0.63 5.11
C LYS A 165 -14.84 1.87 4.24
N ASN A 166 -13.98 2.80 4.65
CA ASN A 166 -13.67 4.00 3.90
C ASN A 166 -13.07 3.68 2.52
N ALA A 167 -12.12 2.74 2.45
CA ALA A 167 -11.51 2.35 1.18
C ALA A 167 -12.54 1.75 0.21
N ARG A 168 -13.43 0.90 0.70
CA ARG A 168 -14.52 0.31 -0.10
C ARG A 168 -15.52 1.36 -0.57
N ALA A 169 -15.96 2.25 0.31
CA ALA A 169 -16.90 3.32 -0.04
C ALA A 169 -16.31 4.26 -1.09
N MET A 170 -15.07 4.70 -0.88
CA MET A 170 -14.38 5.58 -1.81
C MET A 170 -14.13 4.92 -3.16
N SER A 171 -13.67 3.67 -3.18
CA SER A 171 -13.46 2.88 -4.40
C SER A 171 -14.76 2.71 -5.20
N LYS A 172 -15.87 2.39 -4.51
CA LYS A 172 -17.20 2.29 -5.13
C LYS A 172 -17.64 3.62 -5.74
N LYS A 173 -17.53 4.72 -4.97
CA LYS A 173 -17.87 6.05 -5.45
C LYS A 173 -17.06 6.47 -6.66
N MET A 174 -15.76 6.17 -6.69
CA MET A 174 -14.91 6.41 -7.88
C MET A 174 -15.40 5.62 -9.10
N THR A 175 -15.85 4.38 -8.91
CA THR A 175 -16.45 3.59 -10.01
C THR A 175 -17.73 4.24 -10.51
N GLU A 176 -18.62 4.72 -9.63
CA GLU A 176 -19.86 5.44 -9.99
C GLU A 176 -19.56 6.74 -10.77
N LEU A 177 -18.44 7.39 -10.49
CA LEU A 177 -17.92 8.55 -11.20
C LEU A 177 -17.21 8.20 -12.52
N GLY A 178 -17.26 6.93 -12.95
CA GLY A 178 -16.75 6.45 -14.23
C GLY A 178 -15.23 6.23 -14.26
N PHE A 179 -14.57 6.03 -13.11
CA PHE A 179 -13.18 5.61 -13.04
C PHE A 179 -13.08 4.08 -13.02
N ARG A 180 -12.05 3.55 -13.67
CA ARG A 180 -11.74 2.13 -13.59
C ARG A 180 -10.90 1.85 -12.36
N ILE A 181 -11.37 0.95 -11.50
CA ILE A 181 -10.63 0.50 -10.32
C ILE A 181 -9.93 -0.82 -10.64
N VAL A 182 -8.62 -0.88 -10.43
CA VAL A 182 -7.82 -2.10 -10.60
C VAL A 182 -8.37 -3.20 -9.71
N SER A 183 -8.45 -4.40 -10.24
CA SER A 183 -9.07 -5.59 -9.62
C SER A 183 -10.52 -5.38 -9.13
N ASN A 184 -11.26 -4.42 -9.73
CA ASN A 184 -12.66 -4.14 -9.44
C ASN A 184 -12.98 -3.81 -7.98
N GLY A 185 -12.03 -3.18 -7.24
CA GLY A 185 -12.29 -2.74 -5.86
C GLY A 185 -11.13 -3.01 -4.89
N THR A 186 -11.45 -3.07 -3.60
CA THR A 186 -10.46 -3.30 -2.56
C THR A 186 -11.00 -4.12 -1.39
N ASP A 187 -10.12 -4.94 -0.81
CA ASP A 187 -10.36 -5.67 0.43
C ASP A 187 -9.63 -5.05 1.62
N ASN A 188 -8.76 -4.06 1.37
CA ASN A 188 -7.87 -3.48 2.38
C ASN A 188 -7.92 -1.94 2.42
N HIS A 189 -6.82 -1.27 2.73
CA HIS A 189 -6.72 0.17 2.96
C HIS A 189 -6.36 1.00 1.74
N VAL A 190 -6.04 0.36 0.62
CA VAL A 190 -5.61 1.02 -0.63
C VAL A 190 -6.38 0.49 -1.83
N PHE A 191 -6.49 1.32 -2.85
CA PHE A 191 -6.93 0.89 -4.18
C PHE A 191 -6.18 1.71 -5.24
N MET A 192 -6.12 1.14 -6.44
CA MET A 192 -5.53 1.80 -7.58
C MET A 192 -6.60 2.18 -8.59
N VAL A 193 -6.46 3.37 -9.14
CA VAL A 193 -7.32 3.89 -10.19
C VAL A 193 -6.56 3.86 -11.50
N ASP A 194 -7.10 3.18 -12.50
CA ASP A 194 -6.63 3.21 -13.87
C ASP A 194 -7.18 4.46 -14.56
N LEU A 195 -6.31 5.32 -15.01
CA LEU A 195 -6.67 6.61 -15.62
C LEU A 195 -6.67 6.59 -17.14
N ARG A 196 -6.35 5.45 -17.77
CA ARG A 196 -6.31 5.33 -19.23
C ARG A 196 -7.65 5.70 -19.89
N ASN A 197 -8.78 5.34 -19.26
CA ASN A 197 -10.11 5.69 -19.74
C ASN A 197 -10.46 7.17 -19.56
N LYS A 198 -9.63 7.95 -18.87
CA LYS A 198 -9.79 9.41 -18.69
C LYS A 198 -8.79 10.21 -19.52
N GLY A 199 -7.87 9.55 -20.24
CA GLY A 199 -6.87 10.21 -21.07
C GLY A 199 -5.82 11.03 -20.30
N ILE A 200 -5.61 10.74 -19.01
CA ILE A 200 -4.62 11.40 -18.14
C ILE A 200 -3.67 10.34 -17.56
N ASN A 201 -2.39 10.64 -17.46
CA ASN A 201 -1.44 9.77 -16.79
C ASN A 201 -1.37 10.07 -15.28
N GLY A 202 -0.78 9.16 -14.51
CA GLY A 202 -0.72 9.26 -13.05
C GLY A 202 0.13 10.43 -12.55
N ALA A 203 1.14 10.87 -13.31
CA ALA A 203 1.98 12.00 -12.91
C ALA A 203 1.21 13.32 -12.98
N ASP A 204 0.52 13.54 -14.08
CA ASP A 204 -0.29 14.74 -14.28
C ASP A 204 -1.50 14.75 -13.32
N ALA A 205 -2.09 13.57 -13.08
CA ALA A 205 -3.17 13.43 -12.10
C ALA A 205 -2.71 13.74 -10.67
N GLN A 206 -1.53 13.26 -10.26
CA GLN A 206 -0.94 13.58 -8.96
C GLN A 206 -0.72 15.10 -8.84
N GLU A 207 -0.15 15.75 -9.85
CA GLU A 207 0.08 17.20 -9.83
C GLU A 207 -1.23 17.99 -9.75
N ALA A 208 -2.25 17.62 -10.53
CA ALA A 208 -3.55 18.26 -10.50
C ALA A 208 -4.21 18.16 -9.11
N LEU A 209 -4.09 17.01 -8.46
CA LEU A 209 -4.64 16.78 -7.12
C LEU A 209 -3.86 17.50 -6.03
N ASP A 210 -2.53 17.54 -6.11
CA ASP A 210 -1.69 18.30 -5.17
C ASP A 210 -2.04 19.80 -5.20
N ARG A 211 -2.36 20.37 -6.35
CA ARG A 211 -2.78 21.78 -6.48
C ARG A 211 -4.03 22.12 -5.66
N VAL A 212 -4.95 21.18 -5.51
CA VAL A 212 -6.17 21.36 -4.69
C VAL A 212 -6.02 20.86 -3.25
N GLY A 213 -4.82 20.36 -2.88
CA GLY A 213 -4.54 19.89 -1.52
C GLY A 213 -4.99 18.45 -1.26
N ILE A 214 -5.07 17.61 -2.30
CA ILE A 214 -5.34 16.18 -2.21
C ILE A 214 -4.08 15.42 -2.63
N THR A 215 -3.44 14.75 -1.69
CA THR A 215 -2.19 14.00 -1.94
C THR A 215 -2.47 12.55 -2.28
N VAL A 216 -2.00 12.12 -3.45
CA VAL A 216 -2.02 10.73 -3.91
C VAL A 216 -0.64 10.34 -4.44
N ASN A 217 -0.43 9.08 -4.77
CA ASN A 217 0.79 8.64 -5.44
C ASN A 217 0.49 8.25 -6.89
N LYS A 218 1.25 8.77 -7.84
CA LYS A 218 1.33 8.15 -9.17
C LYS A 218 1.80 6.71 -9.03
N ASN A 219 1.19 5.79 -9.74
CA ASN A 219 1.48 4.37 -9.59
C ASN A 219 1.26 3.61 -10.91
N ALA A 220 2.21 2.73 -11.25
CA ALA A 220 1.97 1.78 -12.32
C ALA A 220 0.81 0.85 -11.95
N ILE A 221 0.00 0.51 -12.93
CA ILE A 221 -1.07 -0.47 -12.80
C ILE A 221 -0.64 -1.82 -13.39
N PRO A 222 -1.34 -2.93 -13.13
CA PRO A 222 -1.08 -4.19 -13.80
C PRO A 222 -1.07 -4.02 -15.33
N PHE A 223 -0.07 -4.61 -15.98
CA PHE A 223 0.11 -4.55 -17.45
C PHE A 223 0.19 -3.10 -17.98
N ASP A 224 0.80 -2.21 -17.21
CA ASP A 224 0.98 -0.82 -17.59
C ASP A 224 1.94 -0.67 -18.77
N THR A 225 1.50 0.07 -19.77
CA THR A 225 2.33 0.43 -20.94
C THR A 225 2.99 1.80 -20.79
N GLY A 226 2.65 2.54 -19.73
CA GLY A 226 3.25 3.83 -19.41
C GLY A 226 4.70 3.72 -18.93
N SER A 227 5.43 4.81 -19.01
CA SER A 227 6.79 4.85 -18.45
C SER A 227 6.74 4.93 -16.90
N PRO A 228 7.79 4.51 -16.20
CA PRO A 228 7.86 4.67 -14.75
C PRO A 228 7.70 6.12 -14.26
N MET A 229 8.05 7.09 -15.09
CA MET A 229 7.90 8.53 -14.78
C MET A 229 6.46 9.03 -15.01
N LYS A 230 5.77 8.46 -15.99
CA LYS A 230 4.37 8.76 -16.33
C LYS A 230 3.55 7.46 -16.36
N PRO A 231 3.32 6.83 -15.20
CA PRO A 231 2.51 5.61 -15.11
C PRO A 231 1.03 5.92 -15.38
N SER A 232 0.26 4.90 -15.70
CA SER A 232 -1.14 5.05 -16.11
C SER A 232 -2.15 5.18 -14.96
N GLY A 233 -1.71 5.12 -13.71
CA GLY A 233 -2.62 5.14 -12.57
C GLY A 233 -2.17 5.97 -11.39
N ILE A 234 -3.06 6.06 -10.42
CA ILE A 234 -2.81 6.61 -9.08
C ILE A 234 -3.20 5.60 -8.01
N ARG A 235 -2.51 5.66 -6.87
CA ARG A 235 -2.83 4.88 -5.67
C ARG A 235 -3.43 5.79 -4.62
N ILE A 236 -4.57 5.37 -4.06
CA ILE A 236 -5.32 6.08 -3.03
C ILE A 236 -5.39 5.19 -1.80
N GLY A 237 -5.18 5.75 -0.61
CA GLY A 237 -5.26 5.04 0.67
C GLY A 237 -6.00 5.85 1.73
N THR A 238 -6.67 5.16 2.64
CA THR A 238 -7.59 5.76 3.61
C THR A 238 -7.09 5.83 5.06
N PRO A 239 -5.94 5.27 5.49
CA PRO A 239 -5.52 5.30 6.89
C PRO A 239 -5.41 6.70 7.50
N ALA A 240 -4.79 7.66 6.77
CA ALA A 240 -4.58 9.02 7.26
C ALA A 240 -5.90 9.78 7.47
N VAL A 241 -6.81 9.71 6.51
CA VAL A 241 -8.12 10.37 6.58
C VAL A 241 -9.01 9.73 7.64
N THR A 242 -8.92 8.41 7.82
CA THR A 242 -9.63 7.68 8.89
C THR A 242 -9.12 8.10 10.27
N THR A 243 -7.81 8.26 10.44
CA THR A 243 -7.22 8.77 11.70
C THR A 243 -7.72 10.17 12.04
N ARG A 244 -8.03 10.99 11.03
CA ARG A 244 -8.64 12.32 11.20
C ARG A 244 -10.15 12.28 11.47
N GLY A 245 -10.76 11.10 11.48
CA GLY A 245 -12.18 10.92 11.81
C GLY A 245 -13.12 10.85 10.61
N MET A 246 -12.61 10.85 9.36
CA MET A 246 -13.46 10.70 8.18
C MET A 246 -14.12 9.32 8.14
N LYS A 247 -15.37 9.29 7.71
CA LYS A 247 -16.18 8.09 7.50
C LYS A 247 -16.61 7.98 6.03
N GLU A 248 -17.44 6.99 5.72
CA GLU A 248 -17.81 6.62 4.36
C GLU A 248 -18.31 7.81 3.53
N LYS A 249 -19.25 8.61 4.05
CA LYS A 249 -19.80 9.79 3.35
C LYS A 249 -18.74 10.87 3.10
N ASP A 250 -17.80 11.01 4.02
CA ASP A 250 -16.74 12.01 3.90
C ASP A 250 -15.76 11.63 2.79
N VAL A 251 -15.37 10.36 2.71
CA VAL A 251 -14.46 9.88 1.66
C VAL A 251 -15.16 9.79 0.29
N GLU A 252 -16.47 9.60 0.25
CA GLU A 252 -17.27 9.76 -0.99
C GLU A 252 -17.20 11.20 -1.51
N GLN A 253 -17.30 12.19 -0.61
CA GLN A 253 -17.12 13.61 -0.96
C GLN A 253 -15.69 13.88 -1.46
N VAL A 254 -14.66 13.26 -0.85
CA VAL A 254 -13.28 13.36 -1.35
C VAL A 254 -13.17 12.76 -2.75
N ALA A 255 -13.85 11.64 -3.04
CA ALA A 255 -13.87 11.07 -4.40
C ALA A 255 -14.49 12.04 -5.42
N GLU A 256 -15.52 12.79 -5.05
CA GLU A 256 -16.09 13.85 -5.91
C GLU A 256 -15.11 15.00 -6.15
N PHE A 257 -14.37 15.44 -5.14
CA PHE A 257 -13.31 16.43 -5.31
C PHE A 257 -12.21 15.93 -6.25
N ILE A 258 -11.80 14.66 -6.12
CA ILE A 258 -10.83 14.04 -7.04
C ILE A 258 -11.36 14.08 -8.47
N ALA A 259 -12.60 13.65 -8.71
CA ALA A 259 -13.19 13.64 -10.04
C ALA A 259 -13.23 15.04 -10.65
N ARG A 260 -13.63 16.05 -9.86
CA ARG A 260 -13.68 17.45 -10.30
C ARG A 260 -12.29 18.00 -10.60
N ALA A 261 -11.28 17.70 -9.76
CA ALA A 261 -9.90 18.13 -10.02
C ALA A 261 -9.35 17.55 -11.32
N LEU A 262 -9.59 16.26 -11.55
CA LEU A 262 -9.14 15.60 -12.77
C LEU A 262 -9.92 16.07 -14.02
N ALA A 263 -11.19 16.46 -13.88
CA ALA A 263 -11.96 17.06 -14.97
C ALA A 263 -11.52 18.48 -15.34
N LEU A 264 -10.86 19.21 -14.41
CA LEU A 264 -10.26 20.51 -14.70
C LEU A 264 -8.95 20.39 -15.50
N HIS A 265 -8.36 19.20 -15.56
CA HIS A 265 -7.18 18.90 -16.36
C HIS A 265 -7.62 18.56 -17.78
N VAL A 266 -7.15 19.29 -18.77
CA VAL A 266 -7.49 19.08 -20.19
C VAL A 266 -6.21 18.96 -21.01
N GLY A 267 -6.01 17.79 -21.63
CA GLY A 267 -4.87 17.52 -22.51
C GLY A 267 -3.52 17.53 -21.76
N GLU A 268 -2.46 18.00 -22.43
CA GLU A 268 -1.12 18.06 -21.87
C GLU A 268 -0.87 19.29 -20.97
N GLN A 269 -1.82 20.17 -20.82
CA GLN A 269 -1.71 21.36 -19.98
C GLN A 269 -2.06 21.06 -18.53
N VAL A 270 -1.11 21.19 -17.64
CA VAL A 270 -1.25 20.87 -16.21
C VAL A 270 -2.18 21.84 -15.45
N CYS A 271 -2.57 22.95 -16.01
CA CYS A 271 -3.53 23.89 -15.39
C CYS A 271 -4.24 24.77 -16.41
N PRO A 272 -5.15 24.22 -17.24
CA PRO A 272 -5.86 25.02 -18.25
C PRO A 272 -6.91 25.95 -17.63
N ASN A 273 -7.30 25.72 -16.36
CA ASN A 273 -8.32 26.52 -15.65
C ASN A 273 -7.85 26.88 -14.23
N PRO A 274 -6.98 27.90 -14.05
CA PRO A 274 -6.47 28.29 -12.73
C PRO A 274 -7.57 28.73 -11.76
N GLU A 275 -8.62 29.38 -12.24
CA GLU A 275 -9.73 29.82 -11.39
C GLU A 275 -10.51 28.65 -10.83
N GLY A 276 -10.82 27.64 -11.65
CA GLY A 276 -11.48 26.41 -11.24
C GLY A 276 -10.67 25.65 -10.18
N PHE A 277 -9.35 25.54 -10.36
CA PHE A 277 -8.47 24.93 -9.35
C PHE A 277 -8.43 25.73 -8.05
N ASN A 278 -8.37 27.05 -8.11
CA ASN A 278 -8.38 27.91 -6.92
C ASN A 278 -9.71 27.81 -6.16
N GLN A 279 -10.82 27.76 -6.86
CA GLN A 279 -12.14 27.58 -6.25
C GLN A 279 -12.23 26.20 -5.58
N LEU A 280 -11.87 25.14 -6.28
CA LEU A 280 -11.89 23.78 -5.73
C LEU A 280 -10.97 23.63 -4.54
N LYS A 281 -9.78 24.25 -4.54
CA LYS A 281 -8.86 24.29 -3.39
C LYS A 281 -9.51 24.92 -2.16
N LYS A 282 -10.27 26.01 -2.32
CA LYS A 282 -11.00 26.62 -1.21
C LYS A 282 -12.06 25.68 -0.63
N GLU A 283 -12.79 24.97 -1.47
CA GLU A 283 -13.80 23.98 -1.06
C GLU A 283 -13.16 22.81 -0.30
N VAL A 284 -12.09 22.21 -0.83
CA VAL A 284 -11.33 21.13 -0.19
C VAL A 284 -10.76 21.61 1.15
N SER A 285 -10.23 22.84 1.22
CA SER A 285 -9.69 23.41 2.46
C SER A 285 -10.79 23.63 3.50
N ALA A 286 -11.95 24.12 3.08
CA ALA A 286 -13.11 24.31 3.98
C ALA A 286 -13.61 22.96 4.51
N PHE A 287 -13.75 21.97 3.64
CA PHE A 287 -14.13 20.61 4.01
C PHE A 287 -13.14 20.00 5.02
N ASN A 288 -11.83 20.10 4.76
CA ASN A 288 -10.78 19.55 5.62
C ASN A 288 -10.71 20.16 7.03
N ARG A 289 -11.22 21.37 7.24
CA ARG A 289 -11.28 22.02 8.58
C ARG A 289 -12.21 21.30 9.55
N ASN A 290 -13.16 20.52 9.06
CA ASN A 290 -14.07 19.71 9.88
C ASN A 290 -13.37 18.51 10.52
N PHE A 291 -12.16 18.16 10.05
CA PHE A 291 -11.40 16.99 10.49
C PHE A 291 -10.08 17.44 11.09
N ARG A 292 -9.98 17.36 12.42
CA ARG A 292 -8.79 17.80 13.16
C ARG A 292 -7.62 16.83 12.94
N LEU A 293 -6.41 17.38 13.00
CA LEU A 293 -5.23 16.53 13.13
C LEU A 293 -5.24 15.94 14.56
N PRO A 294 -4.87 14.67 14.73
CA PRO A 294 -4.68 14.09 16.05
C PRO A 294 -3.54 14.84 16.76
N HIS A 295 -3.75 15.14 18.04
CA HIS A 295 -2.77 15.80 18.90
C HIS A 295 -1.81 14.79 19.51
#